data_6f2654af7a720214425daf677d51f651
#
_entry.id   6f2654af7a720214425daf677d51f651
#
_cell.length_a   1.000
_cell.length_b   1.000
_cell.length_c   1.000
_cell.angle_alpha   90.00
_cell.angle_beta   90.00
_cell.angle_gamma   90.00
#
_symmetry.space_group_name_H-M   'P 1'
#
loop_
_entity.id
_entity.type
_entity.pdbx_description
1 polymer ?
#
loop_
_entity_poly.entity_id
_entity_poly.type
_entity_poly.pdbx_seq_one_letter_code
_entity_poly.pdbx_strand_id
1 'polypeptide(L)'
;MYMETKEVKVESFTFDHRKVKAPYVRKCCVSDGPKGDKVSKFDLRFKQPNQEFFETSAIHALEHLLAGDLRKHLDGVIDLSPMGCRTGFYVTVWGDVDVKTTRDALVAALEDVLGATEIPAANEVQCGNWRDLSLEGAQDDARKALEAGFSLDPFERVL
;
A
#
# COMPACT_ATOMS: atom_id res chain seq x y z
N MET A 1 8.82 -42.76 8.87
CA MET A 1 9.52 -41.59 8.31
C MET A 1 8.78 -40.33 8.78
N TYR A 2 9.34 -39.60 9.75
CA TYR A 2 8.77 -38.34 10.19
C TYR A 2 9.06 -37.32 9.10
N MET A 3 8.03 -36.79 8.45
CA MET A 3 8.18 -35.60 7.61
C MET A 3 8.48 -34.45 8.54
N GLU A 4 9.67 -33.87 8.48
CA GLU A 4 9.96 -32.58 9.09
C GLU A 4 8.99 -31.57 8.48
N THR A 5 8.08 -31.06 9.29
CA THR A 5 7.19 -29.97 8.88
C THR A 5 8.04 -28.73 8.75
N LYS A 6 8.25 -28.25 7.52
CA LYS A 6 8.94 -27.01 7.24
C LYS A 6 8.23 -25.86 7.99
N GLU A 7 8.91 -25.21 8.91
CA GLU A 7 8.37 -24.03 9.57
C GLU A 7 8.17 -22.92 8.53
N VAL A 8 6.92 -22.51 8.33
CA VAL A 8 6.56 -21.47 7.38
C VAL A 8 6.35 -20.16 8.14
N LYS A 9 7.17 -19.15 7.84
CA LYS A 9 7.07 -17.82 8.41
C LYS A 9 6.48 -16.86 7.38
N VAL A 10 5.36 -16.21 7.73
CA VAL A 10 4.74 -15.16 6.92
C VAL A 10 5.02 -13.81 7.60
N GLU A 11 5.73 -12.92 6.92
CA GLU A 11 6.20 -11.65 7.50
C GLU A 11 5.06 -10.83 8.10
N SER A 12 3.94 -10.68 7.37
CA SER A 12 2.77 -9.92 7.81
C SER A 12 2.07 -10.47 9.06
N PHE A 13 2.40 -11.68 9.49
CA PHE A 13 1.85 -12.29 10.72
C PHE A 13 2.80 -12.17 11.92
N THR A 14 3.95 -11.51 11.76
CA THR A 14 5.01 -11.49 12.77
C THR A 14 4.95 -10.32 13.74
N PHE A 15 4.09 -9.33 13.52
CA PHE A 15 3.94 -8.17 14.41
C PHE A 15 2.51 -8.06 14.97
N ASP A 16 2.40 -7.40 16.12
CA ASP A 16 1.11 -7.20 16.80
C ASP A 16 0.34 -6.03 16.20
N HIS A 17 -0.69 -6.34 15.41
CA HIS A 17 -1.56 -5.35 14.76
C HIS A 17 -2.32 -4.44 15.74
N ARG A 18 -2.39 -4.78 17.02
CA ARG A 18 -3.03 -3.95 18.06
C ARG A 18 -2.13 -2.80 18.52
N LYS A 19 -0.83 -2.90 18.27
CA LYS A 19 0.18 -1.94 18.75
C LYS A 19 0.55 -0.87 17.73
N VAL A 20 0.18 -1.06 16.46
CA VAL A 20 0.49 -0.11 15.40
C VAL A 20 -0.40 1.13 15.45
N LYS A 21 0.08 2.22 14.90
CA LYS A 21 -0.60 3.52 14.84
C LYS A 21 -0.63 4.01 13.39
N ALA A 22 -1.71 3.72 12.69
CA ALA A 22 -1.92 4.17 11.31
C ALA A 22 -2.29 5.68 11.26
N PRO A 23 -2.06 6.37 10.10
CA PRO A 23 -1.38 5.87 8.91
C PRO A 23 0.14 5.75 9.08
N TYR A 24 0.74 4.77 8.38
CA TYR A 24 2.20 4.61 8.36
C TYR A 24 2.69 3.96 7.06
N VAL A 25 3.97 4.12 6.77
CA VAL A 25 4.71 3.32 5.80
C VAL A 25 5.75 2.49 6.55
N ARG A 26 5.69 1.18 6.36
CA ARG A 26 6.60 0.22 7.01
C ARG A 26 7.35 -0.59 5.96
N LYS A 27 8.68 -0.63 6.07
CA LYS A 27 9.49 -1.54 5.26
C LYS A 27 9.36 -2.95 5.82
N CYS A 28 8.72 -3.84 5.08
CA CYS A 28 8.49 -5.23 5.50
C CYS A 28 9.77 -6.06 5.44
N CYS A 29 10.41 -6.03 4.29
CA CYS A 29 11.61 -6.82 4.00
C CYS A 29 12.33 -6.34 2.74
N VAL A 30 13.56 -6.81 2.59
CA VAL A 30 14.30 -6.79 1.34
C VAL A 30 14.57 -8.25 0.97
N SER A 31 14.23 -8.62 -0.25
CA SER A 31 14.47 -9.96 -0.79
C SER A 31 15.58 -9.93 -1.83
N ASP A 32 16.49 -10.89 -1.76
CA ASP A 32 17.55 -11.07 -2.73
C ASP A 32 17.09 -12.03 -3.83
N GLY A 33 17.25 -11.59 -5.07
CA GLY A 33 17.03 -12.44 -6.25
C GLY A 33 18.23 -13.36 -6.51
N PRO A 34 18.04 -14.43 -7.31
CA PRO A 34 19.10 -15.41 -7.58
C PRO A 34 20.31 -14.84 -8.34
N LYS A 35 20.19 -13.66 -8.94
CA LYS A 35 21.27 -12.96 -9.65
C LYS A 35 21.80 -11.73 -8.90
N GLY A 36 21.45 -11.57 -7.64
CA GLY A 36 21.90 -10.47 -6.79
C GLY A 36 21.04 -9.21 -6.81
N ASP A 37 19.98 -9.18 -7.61
CA ASP A 37 18.99 -8.09 -7.55
C ASP A 37 18.24 -8.10 -6.24
N LYS A 38 17.83 -6.92 -5.79
CA LYS A 38 17.06 -6.74 -4.56
C LYS A 38 15.65 -6.26 -4.87
N VAL A 39 14.71 -6.66 -4.05
CA VAL A 39 13.32 -6.19 -4.07
C VAL A 39 12.92 -5.78 -2.65
N SER A 40 12.47 -4.54 -2.51
CA SER A 40 11.89 -4.03 -1.26
C SER A 40 10.38 -4.20 -1.26
N LYS A 41 9.81 -4.59 -0.12
CA LYS A 41 8.36 -4.63 0.09
C LYS A 41 7.98 -3.69 1.22
N PHE A 42 6.93 -2.89 0.99
CA PHE A 42 6.40 -1.95 1.97
C PHE A 42 4.93 -2.20 2.25
N ASP A 43 4.57 -1.97 3.50
CA ASP A 43 3.22 -1.91 4.03
C ASP A 43 2.80 -0.42 4.06
N LEU A 44 1.86 -0.07 3.20
CA LEU A 44 1.26 1.27 3.12
C LEU A 44 -0.06 1.22 3.88
N ARG A 45 -0.02 1.50 5.17
CA ARG A 45 -1.18 1.37 6.03
C ARG A 45 -1.92 2.69 6.17
N PHE A 46 -3.18 2.71 5.76
CA PHE A 46 -4.07 3.88 5.79
C PHE A 46 -5.00 3.88 6.99
N LYS A 47 -5.54 2.71 7.31
CA LYS A 47 -6.59 2.53 8.32
C LYS A 47 -6.05 1.82 9.53
N GLN A 48 -6.55 2.20 10.71
CA GLN A 48 -6.17 1.54 11.95
C GLN A 48 -6.66 0.09 11.96
N PRO A 49 -5.76 -0.90 12.06
CA PRO A 49 -6.14 -2.31 12.07
C PRO A 49 -7.19 -2.64 13.13
N ASN A 50 -8.18 -3.44 12.73
CA ASN A 50 -9.30 -3.90 13.58
C ASN A 50 -10.25 -2.79 14.06
N GLN A 51 -10.09 -1.55 13.62
CA GLN A 51 -10.95 -0.41 13.97
C GLN A 51 -11.58 0.23 12.74
N GLU A 52 -10.82 0.33 11.65
CA GLU A 52 -11.26 0.98 10.42
C GLU A 52 -10.90 0.11 9.21
N PHE A 53 -11.63 0.27 8.14
CA PHE A 53 -11.36 -0.37 6.86
C PHE A 53 -11.91 0.49 5.71
N PHE A 54 -11.36 0.28 4.53
CA PHE A 54 -11.89 0.90 3.32
C PHE A 54 -13.20 0.23 2.88
N GLU A 55 -14.13 1.01 2.35
CA GLU A 55 -15.18 0.47 1.49
C GLU A 55 -14.56 -0.15 0.22
N THR A 56 -15.17 -1.20 -0.32
CA THR A 56 -14.59 -1.94 -1.45
C THR A 56 -14.41 -1.06 -2.68
N SER A 57 -15.37 -0.21 -2.98
CA SER A 57 -15.32 0.72 -4.12
C SER A 57 -14.24 1.81 -3.95
N ALA A 58 -13.94 2.21 -2.72
CA ALA A 58 -12.92 3.22 -2.43
C ALA A 58 -11.50 2.66 -2.57
N ILE A 59 -11.22 1.50 -1.98
CA ILE A 59 -9.89 0.87 -2.08
C ILE A 59 -9.58 0.44 -3.52
N HIS A 60 -10.58 -0.06 -4.24
CA HIS A 60 -10.45 -0.45 -5.63
C HIS A 60 -10.13 0.77 -6.52
N ALA A 61 -10.86 1.87 -6.34
CA ALA A 61 -10.58 3.11 -7.07
C ALA A 61 -9.19 3.67 -6.73
N LEU A 62 -8.79 3.62 -5.45
CA LEU A 62 -7.48 4.08 -5.02
C LEU A 62 -6.35 3.21 -5.59
N GLU A 63 -6.56 1.89 -5.72
CA GLU A 63 -5.63 0.99 -6.42
C GLU A 63 -5.41 1.44 -7.87
N HIS A 64 -6.48 1.71 -8.62
CA HIS A 64 -6.40 2.17 -10.00
C HIS A 64 -5.65 3.51 -10.14
N LEU A 65 -5.93 4.45 -9.26
CA LEU A 65 -5.27 5.76 -9.23
C LEU A 65 -3.80 5.64 -8.87
N LEU A 66 -3.48 4.96 -7.77
CA LEU A 66 -2.11 4.79 -7.30
C LEU A 66 -1.25 3.94 -8.24
N ALA A 67 -1.83 3.04 -9.02
CA ALA A 67 -1.09 2.27 -10.01
C ALA A 67 -0.30 3.17 -10.98
N GLY A 68 -0.92 4.25 -11.42
CA GLY A 68 -0.25 5.27 -12.24
C GLY A 68 0.50 6.31 -11.43
N ASP A 69 -0.18 6.90 -10.45
CA ASP A 69 0.34 8.06 -9.73
C ASP A 69 1.58 7.74 -8.90
N LEU A 70 1.64 6.57 -8.25
CA LEU A 70 2.84 6.20 -7.50
C LEU A 70 4.06 6.03 -8.41
N ARG A 71 3.88 5.51 -9.63
CA ARG A 71 4.97 5.35 -10.60
C ARG A 71 5.54 6.66 -11.13
N LYS A 72 4.84 7.76 -10.98
CA LYS A 72 5.36 9.11 -11.30
C LYS A 72 6.40 9.59 -10.28
N HIS A 73 6.32 9.10 -9.05
CA HIS A 73 7.10 9.59 -7.91
C HIS A 73 8.08 8.55 -7.34
N LEU A 74 7.95 7.29 -7.73
CA LEU A 74 8.79 6.19 -7.24
C LEU A 74 9.21 5.30 -8.41
N ASP A 75 10.50 5.27 -8.69
CA ASP A 75 11.08 4.41 -9.73
C ASP A 75 11.06 2.95 -9.28
N GLY A 76 10.91 2.07 -10.26
CA GLY A 76 11.06 0.64 -10.04
C GLY A 76 9.89 -0.05 -9.35
N VAL A 77 8.71 0.57 -9.31
CA VAL A 77 7.50 -0.08 -8.78
C VAL A 77 7.17 -1.32 -9.61
N ILE A 78 7.17 -2.48 -8.96
CA ILE A 78 6.83 -3.76 -9.57
C ILE A 78 5.32 -3.97 -9.49
N ASP A 79 4.76 -3.84 -8.29
CA ASP A 79 3.34 -4.05 -8.04
C ASP A 79 2.86 -3.26 -6.83
N LEU A 80 1.61 -2.85 -6.87
CA LEU A 80 0.87 -2.27 -5.75
C LEU A 80 -0.48 -2.98 -5.68
N SER A 81 -0.75 -3.62 -4.56
CA SER A 81 -1.96 -4.43 -4.38
C SER A 81 -2.63 -4.15 -3.04
N PRO A 82 -3.98 -4.09 -3.01
CA PRO A 82 -4.71 -3.90 -1.76
C PRO A 82 -4.57 -5.13 -0.85
N MET A 83 -4.57 -4.89 0.45
CA MET A 83 -4.62 -5.94 1.46
C MET A 83 -6.05 -6.50 1.56
N GLY A 84 -6.18 -7.81 1.77
CA GLY A 84 -7.47 -8.47 1.95
C GLY A 84 -8.27 -7.94 3.16
N CYS A 85 -7.60 -7.45 4.20
CA CYS A 85 -8.23 -6.81 5.36
C CYS A 85 -8.76 -5.39 5.09
N ARG A 86 -8.48 -4.83 3.92
CA ARG A 86 -8.88 -3.49 3.50
C ARG A 86 -8.41 -2.37 4.43
N THR A 87 -7.20 -2.48 4.96
CA THR A 87 -6.59 -1.43 5.79
C THR A 87 -5.44 -0.70 5.11
N GLY A 88 -5.01 -1.17 3.97
CA GLY A 88 -3.93 -0.56 3.19
C GLY A 88 -3.53 -1.36 1.98
N PHE A 89 -2.31 -1.11 1.51
CA PHE A 89 -1.73 -1.71 0.31
C PHE A 89 -0.36 -2.28 0.62
N TYR A 90 0.05 -3.28 -0.15
CA TYR A 90 1.46 -3.62 -0.30
C TYR A 90 2.00 -3.04 -1.60
N VAL A 91 3.23 -2.57 -1.56
CA VAL A 91 3.99 -2.19 -2.75
C VAL A 91 5.32 -2.93 -2.76
N THR A 92 5.70 -3.45 -3.92
CA THR A 92 7.01 -4.06 -4.19
C THR A 92 7.77 -3.18 -5.18
N VAL A 93 9.04 -2.97 -4.90
CA VAL A 93 9.90 -2.03 -5.62
C VAL A 93 11.26 -2.66 -5.87
N TRP A 94 11.81 -2.51 -7.07
CA TRP A 94 13.17 -2.91 -7.35
C TRP A 94 14.17 -2.11 -6.51
N GLY A 95 15.18 -2.79 -6.01
CA GLY A 95 16.27 -2.20 -5.22
C GLY A 95 16.02 -2.26 -3.72
N ASP A 96 17.01 -1.80 -2.96
CA ASP A 96 16.92 -1.58 -1.51
C ASP A 96 16.54 -0.12 -1.25
N VAL A 97 15.25 0.14 -1.26
CA VAL A 97 14.68 1.49 -1.12
C VAL A 97 14.38 1.77 0.35
N ASP A 98 14.67 2.99 0.82
CA ASP A 98 14.38 3.39 2.20
C ASP A 98 12.91 3.77 2.40
N VAL A 99 12.48 3.72 3.66
CA VAL A 99 11.08 3.99 4.04
C VAL A 99 10.66 5.44 3.79
N LYS A 100 11.58 6.40 3.98
CA LYS A 100 11.28 7.83 3.76
C LYS A 100 11.01 8.14 2.29
N THR A 101 11.85 7.62 1.39
CA THR A 101 11.67 7.76 -0.06
C THR A 101 10.32 7.22 -0.49
N THR A 102 9.94 6.05 0.01
CA THR A 102 8.65 5.42 -0.31
C THR A 102 7.46 6.21 0.26
N ARG A 103 7.57 6.68 1.51
CA ARG A 103 6.55 7.52 2.16
C ARG A 103 6.35 8.83 1.39
N ASP A 104 7.43 9.52 1.05
CA ASP A 104 7.35 10.81 0.36
C ASP A 104 6.74 10.65 -1.05
N ALA A 105 7.08 9.57 -1.76
CA ALA A 105 6.45 9.23 -3.03
C ALA A 105 4.96 8.93 -2.90
N LEU A 106 4.56 8.21 -1.86
CA LEU A 106 3.14 7.94 -1.58
C LEU A 106 2.37 9.23 -1.30
N VAL A 107 2.92 10.13 -0.50
CA VAL A 107 2.28 11.42 -0.21
C VAL A 107 2.07 12.23 -1.50
N ALA A 108 3.09 12.33 -2.35
CA ALA A 108 2.99 13.02 -3.63
C ALA A 108 1.95 12.37 -4.55
N ALA A 109 1.91 11.04 -4.61
CA ALA A 109 0.92 10.31 -5.39
C ALA A 109 -0.52 10.55 -4.88
N LEU A 110 -0.71 10.60 -3.57
CA LEU A 110 -2.04 10.88 -2.98
C LEU A 110 -2.50 12.31 -3.23
N GLU A 111 -1.58 13.26 -3.31
CA GLU A 111 -1.91 14.63 -3.75
C GLU A 111 -2.40 14.64 -5.21
N ASP A 112 -1.77 13.86 -6.08
CA ASP A 112 -2.26 13.67 -7.45
C ASP A 112 -3.67 13.06 -7.47
N VAL A 113 -3.94 12.06 -6.61
CA VAL A 113 -5.28 11.46 -6.44
C VAL A 113 -6.34 12.52 -6.10
N LEU A 114 -6.03 13.48 -5.24
CA LEU A 114 -6.98 14.55 -4.90
C LEU A 114 -7.35 15.43 -6.11
N GLY A 115 -6.46 15.55 -7.07
CA GLY A 115 -6.68 16.30 -8.31
C GLY A 115 -7.33 15.50 -9.44
N ALA A 116 -7.54 14.19 -9.27
CA ALA A 116 -8.10 13.34 -10.30
C ALA A 116 -9.56 13.68 -10.59
N THR A 117 -9.93 13.67 -11.87
CA THR A 117 -11.30 13.90 -12.34
C THR A 117 -11.99 12.62 -12.83
N GLU A 118 -11.21 11.56 -13.01
CA GLU A 118 -11.69 10.25 -13.46
C GLU A 118 -10.80 9.13 -12.88
N ILE A 119 -11.32 7.91 -12.90
CA ILE A 119 -10.57 6.73 -12.48
C ILE A 119 -10.01 6.06 -13.75
N PRO A 120 -8.69 5.84 -13.87
CA PRO A 120 -8.11 5.16 -15.01
C PRO A 120 -8.62 3.72 -15.12
N ALA A 121 -8.78 3.23 -16.36
CA ALA A 121 -9.19 1.85 -16.64
C ALA A 121 -10.55 1.43 -16.04
N ALA A 122 -11.43 2.36 -15.76
CA ALA A 122 -12.76 2.11 -15.18
C ALA A 122 -13.78 1.65 -16.23
N ASN A 123 -13.48 0.54 -16.89
CA ASN A 123 -14.32 -0.05 -17.95
C ASN A 123 -14.19 -1.58 -17.96
N GLU A 124 -15.12 -2.25 -18.59
CA GLU A 124 -15.21 -3.71 -18.63
C GLU A 124 -14.04 -4.41 -19.36
N VAL A 125 -13.32 -3.69 -20.21
CA VAL A 125 -12.18 -4.25 -20.96
C VAL A 125 -10.93 -4.32 -20.09
N GLN A 126 -10.71 -3.30 -19.27
CA GLN A 126 -9.47 -3.12 -18.51
C GLN A 126 -9.58 -3.51 -17.03
N CYS A 127 -10.80 -3.69 -16.52
CA CYS A 127 -11.04 -4.01 -15.11
C CYS A 127 -12.02 -5.19 -14.97
N GLY A 128 -11.72 -6.07 -14.02
CA GLY A 128 -12.54 -7.24 -13.75
C GLY A 128 -13.84 -6.95 -12.99
N ASN A 129 -13.96 -5.78 -12.35
CA ASN A 129 -15.15 -5.36 -11.60
C ASN A 129 -15.32 -3.83 -11.64
N TRP A 130 -15.41 -3.30 -12.82
CA TRP A 130 -15.36 -1.85 -13.09
C TRP A 130 -16.52 -1.04 -12.49
N ARG A 131 -17.59 -1.69 -12.06
CA ARG A 131 -18.72 -1.02 -11.41
C ARG A 131 -18.50 -0.74 -9.92
N ASP A 132 -17.54 -1.41 -9.31
CA ASP A 132 -17.20 -1.24 -7.88
C ASP A 132 -16.02 -0.25 -7.71
N LEU A 133 -16.21 0.97 -8.18
CA LEU A 133 -15.23 2.04 -8.18
C LEU A 133 -15.87 3.36 -7.73
N SER A 134 -15.29 4.02 -6.73
CA SER A 134 -15.72 5.32 -6.22
C SER A 134 -14.56 6.31 -6.17
N LEU A 135 -14.54 7.29 -7.07
CA LEU A 135 -13.57 8.37 -7.06
C LEU A 135 -13.70 9.23 -5.79
N GLU A 136 -14.91 9.57 -5.40
CA GLU A 136 -15.20 10.36 -4.20
C GLU A 136 -14.70 9.63 -2.95
N GLY A 137 -14.99 8.33 -2.83
CA GLY A 137 -14.52 7.50 -1.72
C GLY A 137 -12.99 7.42 -1.65
N ALA A 138 -12.32 7.22 -2.79
CA ALA A 138 -10.87 7.21 -2.88
C ALA A 138 -10.24 8.54 -2.47
N GLN A 139 -10.78 9.65 -2.95
CA GLN A 139 -10.30 10.99 -2.62
C GLN A 139 -10.54 11.37 -1.15
N ASP A 140 -11.68 10.96 -0.58
CA ASP A 140 -11.98 11.21 0.83
C ASP A 140 -11.00 10.45 1.75
N ASP A 141 -10.75 9.17 1.46
CA ASP A 141 -9.79 8.37 2.20
C ASP A 141 -8.34 8.87 2.01
N ALA A 142 -7.96 9.29 0.81
CA ALA A 142 -6.66 9.90 0.55
C ALA A 142 -6.48 11.20 1.36
N ARG A 143 -7.48 12.06 1.39
CA ARG A 143 -7.47 13.31 2.14
C ARG A 143 -7.30 13.07 3.64
N LYS A 144 -8.08 12.17 4.21
CA LYS A 144 -8.01 11.81 5.63
C LYS A 144 -6.63 11.28 6.01
N ALA A 145 -6.04 10.42 5.18
CA ALA A 145 -4.71 9.88 5.41
C ALA A 145 -3.62 10.95 5.33
N LEU A 146 -3.70 11.86 4.35
CA LEU A 146 -2.78 12.99 4.20
C LEU A 146 -2.87 13.96 5.39
N GLU A 147 -4.07 14.27 5.87
CA GLU A 147 -4.29 15.14 7.04
C GLU A 147 -3.71 14.52 8.32
N ALA A 148 -3.85 13.22 8.51
CA ALA A 148 -3.26 12.50 9.64
C ALA A 148 -1.73 12.40 9.54
N GLY A 149 -1.20 12.33 8.32
CA GLY A 149 0.20 12.12 8.02
C GLY A 149 0.65 10.66 8.15
N PHE A 150 1.48 10.22 7.22
CA PHE A 150 2.07 8.88 7.24
C PHE A 150 3.32 8.85 8.09
N SER A 151 3.28 8.12 9.19
CA SER A 151 4.44 7.87 10.04
C SER A 151 5.48 6.99 9.34
N LEU A 152 6.75 7.23 9.63
CA LEU A 152 7.87 6.39 9.19
C LEU A 152 8.06 5.16 10.08
N ASP A 153 7.37 5.11 11.21
CA ASP A 153 7.42 4.00 12.16
C ASP A 153 5.98 3.52 12.46
N PRO A 154 5.74 2.19 12.45
CA PRO A 154 4.41 1.67 12.73
C PRO A 154 3.98 1.78 14.21
N PHE A 155 4.92 1.90 15.14
CA PHE A 155 4.63 1.88 16.59
C PHE A 155 4.70 3.25 17.23
N GLU A 156 5.53 4.14 16.70
CA GLU A 156 5.68 5.52 17.15
C GLU A 156 5.36 6.49 16.00
N ARG A 157 4.75 7.62 16.33
CA ARG A 157 4.44 8.64 15.30
C ARG A 157 5.69 9.44 14.98
N VAL A 158 6.26 9.21 13.79
CA VAL A 158 7.42 9.92 13.23
C VAL A 158 7.01 10.46 11.86
N LEU A 159 6.68 11.74 11.78
CA LEU A 159 6.21 12.41 10.56
C LEU A 159 7.34 13.09 9.79
#